data_b4cc440b2443e061df2b79411c963bc5
#
_entry.id   b4cc440b2443e061df2b79411c963bc5
#
_cell.length_a   1.000
_cell.length_b   1.000
_cell.length_c   1.000
_cell.angle_alpha   90.00
_cell.angle_beta   90.00
_cell.angle_gamma   90.00
#
_symmetry.space_group_name_H-M   'P 1'
#
loop_
_entity.id
_entity.type
_entity.pdbx_description
1 polymer ?
#
loop_
_entity_poly.entity_id
_entity_poly.type
_entity_poly.pdbx_seq_one_letter_code
_entity_poly.pdbx_strand_id
1 'polypeptide(L)'
;VVDDEAIDISYTIESGVFKKFCDIAGTPENMEIDHNAQVWFVRLNGVGKNDLKEECFKEGTIRFSWENENVDDSYKKWFNMMSPGDYVVSYNGANVNIDGIGIIEDSEPFYDEQRSSFKWTRKVKWLVTDIVENIRELNGGKYLPNFEITKLNRVRISELLELVSKHGGYAGEKNEKPYVFIIDEINRGNISKIFGELITLIESTKRAGMEEAASAILPYSGKPFSVPSNVYILGTMNTADRSIALMDTALRRRFQFIEMMPDSDVLRKIHADKVEDLDVAAMLDKINERIT
;
A
#
# COMPACT_ATOMS: atom_id res chain seq x y z
N VAL A 1 -40.68 -24.07 -17.16
CA VAL A 1 -40.05 -22.76 -17.30
C VAL A 1 -39.01 -22.74 -16.22
N VAL A 2 -37.76 -22.96 -16.59
CA VAL A 2 -36.60 -22.86 -15.69
C VAL A 2 -36.10 -21.45 -15.85
N ASP A 3 -36.15 -20.66 -14.78
CA ASP A 3 -35.51 -19.35 -14.71
C ASP A 3 -33.99 -19.55 -14.75
N ASP A 4 -33.39 -19.18 -15.88
CA ASP A 4 -31.94 -18.99 -16.00
C ASP A 4 -31.58 -17.69 -15.24
N GLU A 5 -31.31 -17.80 -13.93
CA GLU A 5 -30.59 -16.75 -13.22
C GLU A 5 -29.13 -16.75 -13.75
N ALA A 6 -28.84 -15.82 -14.63
CA ALA A 6 -27.48 -15.57 -15.08
C ALA A 6 -26.63 -15.20 -13.86
N ILE A 7 -25.74 -16.09 -13.45
CA ILE A 7 -24.74 -15.83 -12.43
C ILE A 7 -23.80 -14.74 -12.99
N ASP A 8 -23.99 -13.52 -12.54
CA ASP A 8 -23.13 -12.38 -12.92
C ASP A 8 -21.78 -12.57 -12.20
N ILE A 9 -20.81 -13.16 -12.91
CA ILE A 9 -19.48 -13.41 -12.40
C ILE A 9 -18.73 -12.07 -12.39
N SER A 10 -18.60 -11.45 -11.23
CA SER A 10 -17.79 -10.25 -11.06
C SER A 10 -16.35 -10.63 -10.68
N TYR A 11 -15.39 -10.14 -11.46
CA TYR A 11 -13.97 -10.29 -11.16
C TYR A 11 -13.45 -9.07 -10.42
N THR A 12 -12.70 -9.30 -9.34
CA THR A 12 -12.00 -8.24 -8.61
C THR A 12 -10.51 -8.34 -8.91
N ILE A 13 -9.91 -7.23 -9.36
CA ILE A 13 -8.46 -7.17 -9.60
C ILE A 13 -7.75 -7.07 -8.26
N GLU A 14 -6.93 -8.05 -7.93
CA GLU A 14 -6.09 -8.03 -6.74
C GLU A 14 -4.63 -7.75 -7.11
N SER A 15 -3.98 -6.86 -6.34
CA SER A 15 -2.57 -6.53 -6.55
C SER A 15 -1.67 -7.72 -6.21
N GLY A 16 -0.70 -8.00 -7.08
CA GLY A 16 0.32 -9.01 -6.83
C GLY A 16 1.27 -8.60 -5.69
N VAL A 17 2.01 -9.59 -5.15
CA VAL A 17 2.87 -9.44 -3.98
C VAL A 17 3.92 -8.34 -4.16
N PHE A 18 4.59 -8.28 -5.32
CA PHE A 18 5.61 -7.25 -5.59
C PHE A 18 5.02 -5.84 -5.62
N LYS A 19 3.83 -5.67 -6.21
CA LYS A 19 3.16 -4.36 -6.19
C LYS A 19 2.79 -3.95 -4.76
N LYS A 20 2.18 -4.85 -3.98
CA LYS A 20 1.87 -4.59 -2.56
C LYS A 20 3.11 -4.17 -1.77
N PHE A 21 4.24 -4.84 -2.01
CA PHE A 21 5.51 -4.52 -1.37
C PHE A 21 6.03 -3.13 -1.77
N CYS A 22 5.96 -2.77 -3.06
CA CYS A 22 6.35 -1.45 -3.54
C CYS A 22 5.43 -0.34 -2.99
N ASP A 23 4.13 -0.59 -2.87
CA ASP A 23 3.18 0.34 -2.28
C ASP A 23 3.56 0.64 -0.81
N ILE A 24 3.95 -0.39 -0.04
CA ILE A 24 4.44 -0.23 1.33
C ILE A 24 5.74 0.58 1.37
N ALA A 25 6.71 0.20 0.55
CA ALA A 25 8.03 0.87 0.52
C ALA A 25 7.93 2.34 0.09
N GLY A 26 7.01 2.67 -0.80
CA GLY A 26 6.75 4.03 -1.26
C GLY A 26 5.94 4.88 -0.28
N THR A 27 5.41 4.27 0.79
CA THR A 27 4.65 5.00 1.81
C THR A 27 5.57 5.86 2.68
N PRO A 28 5.20 7.12 2.97
CA PRO A 28 5.98 8.01 3.82
C PRO A 28 6.28 7.44 5.21
N GLU A 29 7.47 7.72 5.77
CA GLU A 29 7.94 7.14 7.06
C GLU A 29 7.03 7.44 8.25
N ASN A 30 6.40 8.61 8.27
CA ASN A 30 5.54 9.05 9.37
C ASN A 30 4.08 8.62 9.19
N MET A 31 3.81 7.75 8.23
CA MET A 31 2.53 7.12 8.01
C MET A 31 2.68 5.62 8.22
N GLU A 32 2.50 5.17 9.45
CA GLU A 32 2.21 3.76 9.67
C GLU A 32 0.87 3.45 8.96
N ILE A 33 0.96 2.85 7.79
CA ILE A 33 -0.23 2.26 7.18
C ILE A 33 -0.55 1.02 7.99
N ASP A 34 -1.54 1.12 8.84
CA ASP A 34 -2.20 -0.08 9.33
C ASP A 34 -2.82 -0.78 8.12
N HIS A 35 -2.35 -2.00 7.83
CA HIS A 35 -2.91 -2.82 6.75
C HIS A 35 -4.38 -3.15 6.95
N ASN A 36 -4.91 -2.96 8.15
CA ASN A 36 -6.30 -3.11 8.51
C ASN A 36 -7.09 -1.80 8.43
N ALA A 37 -6.42 -0.66 8.24
CA ALA A 37 -7.06 0.64 8.16
C ALA A 37 -8.13 0.66 7.05
N GLN A 38 -9.25 1.26 7.37
CA GLN A 38 -10.40 1.37 6.49
C GLN A 38 -10.46 2.75 5.86
N VAL A 39 -11.16 2.86 4.75
CA VAL A 39 -11.48 4.15 4.12
C VAL A 39 -12.95 4.44 4.34
N TRP A 40 -13.24 5.57 4.97
CA TRP A 40 -14.58 6.03 5.26
C TRP A 40 -14.93 7.25 4.41
N PHE A 41 -16.11 7.25 3.87
CA PHE A 41 -16.72 8.41 3.24
C PHE A 41 -17.58 9.14 4.26
N VAL A 42 -17.46 10.47 4.33
CA VAL A 42 -18.27 11.31 5.19
C VAL A 42 -18.85 12.49 4.43
N ARG A 43 -20.10 12.79 4.70
CA ARG A 43 -20.79 13.97 4.13
C ARG A 43 -20.89 15.03 5.21
N LEU A 44 -20.05 16.05 5.15
CA LEU A 44 -19.99 17.14 6.10
C LEU A 44 -20.98 18.28 5.81
N ASN A 45 -21.72 18.21 4.70
CA ASN A 45 -22.71 19.21 4.32
C ASN A 45 -24.04 18.90 4.99
N GLY A 46 -24.35 19.58 6.08
CA GLY A 46 -25.72 19.74 6.50
C GLY A 46 -26.50 20.54 5.44
N VAL A 47 -27.77 20.22 5.20
CA VAL A 47 -28.63 20.95 4.27
C VAL A 47 -28.57 22.45 4.60
N GLY A 48 -27.92 23.27 3.76
CA GLY A 48 -27.89 24.73 3.86
C GLY A 48 -26.73 25.36 4.65
N LYS A 49 -25.67 24.60 5.04
CA LYS A 49 -24.52 25.17 5.79
C LYS A 49 -23.19 24.72 5.20
N ASN A 50 -22.57 25.57 4.36
CA ASN A 50 -21.15 25.42 3.98
C ASN A 50 -20.20 25.58 5.18
N ASP A 51 -20.64 26.30 6.20
CA ASP A 51 -19.85 26.68 7.37
C ASP A 51 -19.36 25.48 8.19
N LEU A 52 -20.14 24.39 8.30
CA LEU A 52 -19.76 23.21 9.08
C LEU A 52 -18.51 22.52 8.51
N LYS A 53 -18.42 22.40 7.19
CA LYS A 53 -17.28 21.73 6.55
C LYS A 53 -15.99 22.53 6.71
N GLU A 54 -16.05 23.84 6.48
CA GLU A 54 -14.91 24.75 6.69
C GLU A 54 -14.43 24.71 8.15
N GLU A 55 -15.38 24.68 9.09
CA GLU A 55 -15.09 24.51 10.50
C GLU A 55 -14.41 23.16 10.78
N CYS A 56 -14.95 22.06 10.25
CA CYS A 56 -14.37 20.71 10.39
C CYS A 56 -12.95 20.64 9.84
N PHE A 57 -12.69 21.26 8.70
CA PHE A 57 -11.34 21.32 8.12
C PHE A 57 -10.37 22.13 8.98
N LYS A 58 -10.81 23.29 9.47
CA LYS A 58 -10.00 24.18 10.31
C LYS A 58 -9.71 23.58 11.67
N GLU A 59 -10.68 22.92 12.29
CA GLU A 59 -10.57 22.37 13.64
C GLU A 59 -10.03 20.94 13.70
N GLY A 60 -9.79 20.32 12.55
CA GLY A 60 -9.33 18.92 12.52
C GLY A 60 -10.39 17.95 13.05
N THR A 61 -11.62 18.07 12.57
CA THR A 61 -12.73 17.24 13.05
C THR A 61 -13.64 16.76 11.94
N ILE A 62 -14.47 15.77 12.23
CA ILE A 62 -15.73 15.46 11.54
C ILE A 62 -16.86 15.50 12.54
N ARG A 63 -18.01 16.05 12.15
CA ARG A 63 -19.10 16.32 13.05
C ARG A 63 -20.45 15.96 12.47
N PHE A 64 -21.35 15.42 13.33
CA PHE A 64 -22.71 15.05 12.97
C PHE A 64 -23.72 15.47 14.01
N SER A 65 -24.97 15.71 13.55
CA SER A 65 -26.12 16.05 14.41
C SER A 65 -27.10 14.87 14.39
N TRP A 66 -27.01 14.01 15.39
CA TRP A 66 -27.93 12.88 15.59
C TRP A 66 -28.72 13.05 16.87
N GLU A 67 -29.43 14.18 16.97
CA GLU A 67 -30.23 14.50 18.16
C GLU A 67 -31.62 13.85 18.15
N ASN A 68 -32.06 13.34 17.00
CA ASN A 68 -33.36 12.70 16.84
C ASN A 68 -33.28 11.17 16.95
N GLU A 69 -34.26 10.59 17.65
CA GLU A 69 -34.45 9.13 17.78
C GLU A 69 -34.66 8.41 16.44
N ASN A 70 -34.94 9.16 15.36
CA ASN A 70 -35.17 8.66 13.99
C ASN A 70 -33.94 8.56 13.11
N VAL A 71 -32.75 8.80 13.63
CA VAL A 71 -31.51 8.60 12.85
C VAL A 71 -31.25 7.11 12.74
N ASP A 72 -31.02 6.65 11.52
CA ASP A 72 -30.63 5.25 11.28
C ASP A 72 -29.43 4.90 12.16
N ASP A 73 -29.65 3.98 13.12
CA ASP A 73 -28.62 3.53 14.08
C ASP A 73 -27.35 3.02 13.39
N SER A 74 -27.42 2.70 12.09
CA SER A 74 -26.27 2.28 11.30
C SER A 74 -25.21 3.37 11.18
N TYR A 75 -25.57 4.68 11.11
CA TYR A 75 -24.60 5.78 11.04
C TYR A 75 -23.82 5.94 12.35
N LYS A 76 -24.53 5.88 13.48
CA LYS A 76 -23.90 5.91 14.80
C LYS A 76 -22.96 4.71 14.96
N LYS A 77 -23.40 3.53 14.54
CA LYS A 77 -22.58 2.33 14.55
C LYS A 77 -21.31 2.49 13.72
N TRP A 78 -21.40 3.01 12.49
CA TRP A 78 -20.23 3.22 11.64
C TRP A 78 -19.30 4.28 12.17
N PHE A 79 -19.82 5.36 12.74
CA PHE A 79 -19.03 6.41 13.38
C PHE A 79 -18.22 5.88 14.58
N ASN A 80 -18.83 4.98 15.37
CA ASN A 80 -18.17 4.30 16.48
C ASN A 80 -17.17 3.22 16.03
N MET A 81 -17.33 2.68 14.81
CA MET A 81 -16.43 1.67 14.26
C MET A 81 -15.13 2.23 13.66
N MET A 82 -15.08 3.53 13.38
CA MET A 82 -13.85 4.17 12.92
C MET A 82 -12.77 4.04 13.99
N SER A 83 -11.55 3.75 13.60
CA SER A 83 -10.41 3.55 14.49
C SER A 83 -9.28 4.53 14.16
N PRO A 84 -8.39 4.85 15.11
CA PRO A 84 -7.19 5.62 14.82
C PRO A 84 -6.40 4.99 13.68
N GLY A 85 -5.97 5.81 12.73
CA GLY A 85 -5.30 5.36 11.52
C GLY A 85 -6.23 5.07 10.33
N ASP A 86 -7.55 4.98 10.53
CA ASP A 86 -8.51 4.91 9.43
C ASP A 86 -8.50 6.21 8.61
N TYR A 87 -8.68 6.07 7.30
CA TYR A 87 -8.77 7.21 6.40
C TYR A 87 -10.20 7.68 6.24
N VAL A 88 -10.36 8.98 6.12
CA VAL A 88 -11.65 9.62 5.86
C VAL A 88 -11.55 10.50 4.63
N VAL A 89 -12.55 10.42 3.76
CA VAL A 89 -12.72 11.30 2.61
C VAL A 89 -14.02 12.07 2.72
N SER A 90 -13.97 13.38 2.50
CA SER A 90 -15.14 14.24 2.54
C SER A 90 -15.71 14.53 1.15
N TYR A 91 -16.97 14.89 1.10
CA TYR A 91 -17.78 15.03 -0.12
C TYR A 91 -17.87 16.49 -0.60
N ASN A 92 -17.72 16.68 -1.90
CA ASN A 92 -17.74 18.00 -2.57
C ASN A 92 -19.08 18.34 -3.27
N GLY A 93 -20.19 17.74 -2.90
CA GLY A 93 -21.46 18.09 -3.57
C GLY A 93 -21.76 17.34 -4.87
N ALA A 94 -20.80 16.79 -5.60
CA ALA A 94 -20.99 15.91 -6.75
C ALA A 94 -20.77 14.45 -6.38
N ASN A 95 -21.61 13.53 -6.80
CA ASN A 95 -21.59 12.11 -6.39
C ASN A 95 -20.32 11.32 -6.79
N VAL A 96 -19.27 11.98 -7.21
CA VAL A 96 -18.01 11.40 -7.62
C VAL A 96 -16.80 12.13 -7.03
N ASN A 97 -16.99 13.36 -6.52
CA ASN A 97 -15.90 14.21 -6.10
C ASN A 97 -15.74 14.24 -4.57
N ILE A 98 -14.49 14.24 -4.15
CA ILE A 98 -14.08 14.49 -2.77
C ILE A 98 -13.39 15.84 -2.68
N ASP A 99 -13.37 16.43 -1.49
CA ASP A 99 -12.75 17.74 -1.22
C ASP A 99 -11.79 17.75 -0.04
N GLY A 100 -11.68 16.62 0.67
CA GLY A 100 -10.72 16.46 1.74
C GLY A 100 -10.36 15.01 1.96
N ILE A 101 -9.13 14.77 2.38
CA ILE A 101 -8.60 13.47 2.79
C ILE A 101 -7.92 13.65 4.14
N GLY A 102 -8.29 12.83 5.13
CA GLY A 102 -7.74 12.89 6.48
C GLY A 102 -7.59 11.52 7.11
N ILE A 103 -7.03 11.49 8.32
CA ILE A 103 -6.82 10.29 9.13
C ILE A 103 -7.50 10.51 10.48
N ILE A 104 -8.23 9.50 10.96
CA ILE A 104 -8.85 9.48 12.28
C ILE A 104 -7.74 9.41 13.34
N GLU A 105 -7.78 10.30 14.34
CA GLU A 105 -6.77 10.37 15.39
C GLU A 105 -7.26 9.79 16.73
N ASP A 106 -8.56 9.85 16.99
CA ASP A 106 -9.14 9.42 18.26
C ASP A 106 -9.61 7.96 18.25
N SER A 107 -9.57 7.31 19.40
CA SER A 107 -10.08 5.94 19.56
C SER A 107 -11.62 5.89 19.63
N GLU A 108 -12.25 6.92 20.15
CA GLU A 108 -13.69 6.99 20.34
C GLU A 108 -14.25 8.38 20.00
N PRO A 109 -15.47 8.45 19.44
CA PRO A 109 -16.14 9.73 19.26
C PRO A 109 -16.53 10.33 20.60
N PHE A 110 -16.59 11.66 20.65
CA PHE A 110 -17.07 12.36 21.84
C PHE A 110 -18.24 13.28 21.52
N TYR A 111 -19.04 13.57 22.54
CA TYR A 111 -20.17 14.47 22.46
C TYR A 111 -19.77 15.84 23.00
N ASP A 112 -19.75 16.85 22.11
CA ASP A 112 -19.36 18.22 22.45
C ASP A 112 -20.57 19.00 23.00
N GLU A 113 -20.70 19.08 24.31
CA GLU A 113 -21.82 19.78 24.98
C GLU A 113 -21.80 21.28 24.79
N GLN A 114 -20.66 21.87 24.50
CA GLN A 114 -20.51 23.32 24.32
C GLN A 114 -21.12 23.82 23.01
N ARG A 115 -21.43 22.93 22.09
CA ARG A 115 -22.01 23.27 20.79
C ARG A 115 -23.54 23.25 20.83
N SER A 116 -24.14 24.13 20.02
CA SER A 116 -25.59 24.16 19.82
C SER A 116 -26.10 23.06 18.87
N SER A 117 -25.27 22.62 17.93
CA SER A 117 -25.60 21.59 16.92
C SER A 117 -24.35 20.83 16.47
N PHE A 118 -24.51 19.68 15.80
CA PHE A 118 -23.41 18.83 15.32
C PHE A 118 -22.43 18.46 16.45
N LYS A 119 -22.97 17.96 17.54
CA LYS A 119 -22.25 17.69 18.78
C LYS A 119 -21.41 16.41 18.74
N TRP A 120 -21.82 15.39 17.96
CA TRP A 120 -21.02 14.19 17.80
C TRP A 120 -19.79 14.47 16.97
N THR A 121 -18.63 14.29 17.57
CA THR A 121 -17.35 14.73 17.03
C THR A 121 -16.32 13.62 17.06
N ARG A 122 -15.49 13.56 16.01
CA ARG A 122 -14.25 12.79 15.98
C ARG A 122 -13.09 13.68 15.52
N LYS A 123 -11.90 13.43 16.04
CA LYS A 123 -10.68 14.11 15.63
C LYS A 123 -10.14 13.52 14.33
N VAL A 124 -9.76 14.38 13.42
CA VAL A 124 -9.22 14.05 12.12
C VAL A 124 -7.99 14.92 11.85
N LYS A 125 -6.89 14.30 11.52
CA LYS A 125 -5.76 14.99 10.91
C LYS A 125 -6.00 15.07 9.41
N TRP A 126 -6.44 16.24 8.92
CA TRP A 126 -6.60 16.48 7.49
C TRP A 126 -5.23 16.54 6.83
N LEU A 127 -5.01 15.70 5.83
CA LEU A 127 -3.79 15.65 5.02
C LEU A 127 -3.85 16.65 3.88
N VAL A 128 -5.04 16.81 3.31
CA VAL A 128 -5.34 17.81 2.27
C VAL A 128 -6.83 18.16 2.33
N THR A 129 -7.13 19.43 2.11
CA THR A 129 -8.49 19.99 2.06
C THR A 129 -8.65 20.87 0.83
N ASP A 130 -9.87 21.27 0.54
CA ASP A 130 -10.23 22.19 -0.55
C ASP A 130 -9.78 21.72 -1.94
N ILE A 131 -9.72 20.41 -2.12
CA ILE A 131 -9.45 19.77 -3.42
C ILE A 131 -10.74 19.46 -4.16
N VAL A 132 -10.63 19.17 -5.44
CA VAL A 132 -11.72 18.63 -6.26
C VAL A 132 -11.18 17.43 -7.03
N GLU A 133 -11.39 16.24 -6.49
CA GLU A 133 -10.92 15.00 -7.10
C GLU A 133 -12.05 14.00 -7.34
N ASN A 134 -12.12 13.53 -8.57
CA ASN A 134 -13.05 12.48 -8.95
C ASN A 134 -12.48 11.11 -8.59
N ILE A 135 -13.06 10.46 -7.59
CA ILE A 135 -12.62 9.14 -7.14
C ILE A 135 -13.46 7.99 -7.69
N ARG A 136 -14.27 8.21 -8.71
CA ARG A 136 -15.14 7.17 -9.28
C ARG A 136 -14.34 5.94 -9.72
N GLU A 137 -13.23 6.14 -10.43
CA GLU A 137 -12.37 5.05 -10.89
C GLU A 137 -11.73 4.30 -9.70
N LEU A 138 -11.26 5.03 -8.69
CA LEU A 138 -10.72 4.43 -7.45
C LEU A 138 -11.79 3.63 -6.70
N ASN A 139 -13.04 4.06 -6.79
CA ASN A 139 -14.19 3.35 -6.21
C ASN A 139 -14.77 2.25 -7.13
N GLY A 140 -13.99 1.75 -8.09
CA GLY A 140 -14.40 0.70 -9.01
C GLY A 140 -15.53 1.10 -9.96
N GLY A 141 -15.51 2.33 -10.47
CA GLY A 141 -16.49 2.89 -11.39
C GLY A 141 -17.83 3.30 -10.73
N LYS A 142 -17.96 3.14 -9.40
CA LYS A 142 -19.20 3.46 -8.68
C LYS A 142 -19.25 4.90 -8.20
N TYR A 143 -20.46 5.44 -8.16
CA TYR A 143 -20.74 6.72 -7.51
C TYR A 143 -20.56 6.63 -6.00
N LEU A 144 -20.23 7.76 -5.37
CA LEU A 144 -20.28 7.87 -3.93
C LEU A 144 -21.73 7.71 -3.45
N PRO A 145 -21.94 6.98 -2.34
CA PRO A 145 -23.29 6.71 -1.86
C PRO A 145 -23.96 7.97 -1.31
N ASN A 146 -25.29 7.97 -1.36
CA ASN A 146 -26.09 9.08 -0.83
C ASN A 146 -26.37 8.90 0.68
N PHE A 147 -25.34 8.52 1.45
CA PHE A 147 -25.38 8.33 2.90
C PHE A 147 -24.49 9.37 3.59
N GLU A 148 -24.73 9.62 4.87
CA GLU A 148 -23.89 10.54 5.64
C GLU A 148 -22.51 9.95 5.94
N ILE A 149 -22.46 8.66 6.24
CA ILE A 149 -21.23 7.89 6.47
C ILE A 149 -21.34 6.57 5.74
N THR A 150 -20.24 6.15 5.13
CA THR A 150 -20.15 4.82 4.51
C THR A 150 -18.71 4.35 4.40
N LYS A 151 -18.50 3.05 4.44
CA LYS A 151 -17.20 2.43 4.21
C LYS A 151 -16.94 2.27 2.70
N LEU A 152 -15.77 2.72 2.24
CA LEU A 152 -15.33 2.57 0.85
C LEU A 152 -14.39 1.35 0.71
N ASN A 153 -14.94 0.18 0.47
CA ASN A 153 -14.15 -1.06 0.42
C ASN A 153 -13.28 -1.22 -0.83
N ARG A 154 -13.40 -0.35 -1.84
CA ARG A 154 -12.68 -0.42 -3.10
C ARG A 154 -11.56 0.58 -3.26
N VAL A 155 -11.62 1.65 -2.49
CA VAL A 155 -10.59 2.70 -2.49
C VAL A 155 -9.40 2.23 -1.69
N ARG A 156 -8.21 2.32 -2.28
CA ARG A 156 -6.97 1.92 -1.63
C ARG A 156 -6.32 3.14 -0.98
N ILE A 157 -5.70 2.90 0.16
CA ILE A 157 -4.99 3.96 0.91
C ILE A 157 -3.86 4.55 0.09
N SER A 158 -3.07 3.73 -0.62
CA SER A 158 -2.00 4.20 -1.49
C SER A 158 -2.49 5.18 -2.56
N GLU A 159 -3.67 4.94 -3.13
CA GLU A 159 -4.29 5.82 -4.13
C GLU A 159 -4.73 7.16 -3.51
N LEU A 160 -5.23 7.14 -2.27
CA LEU A 160 -5.54 8.38 -1.54
C LEU A 160 -4.28 9.19 -1.23
N LEU A 161 -3.18 8.53 -0.85
CA LEU A 161 -1.91 9.19 -0.58
C LEU A 161 -1.28 9.79 -1.85
N GLU A 162 -1.45 9.15 -3.00
CA GLU A 162 -1.08 9.74 -4.29
C GLU A 162 -1.87 11.03 -4.57
N LEU A 163 -3.17 11.07 -4.26
CA LEU A 163 -3.98 12.28 -4.38
C LEU A 163 -3.53 13.36 -3.40
N VAL A 164 -3.23 12.99 -2.14
CA VAL A 164 -2.68 13.94 -1.15
C VAL A 164 -1.41 14.58 -1.67
N SER A 165 -0.46 13.77 -2.19
CA SER A 165 0.80 14.26 -2.75
C SER A 165 0.59 15.14 -3.99
N LYS A 166 -0.33 14.75 -4.86
CA LYS A 166 -0.70 15.53 -6.07
C LYS A 166 -1.15 16.95 -5.74
N HIS A 167 -1.84 17.13 -4.62
CA HIS A 167 -2.36 18.42 -4.19
C HIS A 167 -1.45 19.15 -3.19
N GLY A 168 -0.19 18.73 -3.04
CA GLY A 168 0.75 19.37 -2.14
C GLY A 168 0.42 19.22 -0.65
N GLY A 169 -0.48 18.30 -0.33
CA GLY A 169 -0.76 17.93 1.04
C GLY A 169 0.43 17.22 1.68
N TYR A 170 0.50 17.24 3.01
CA TYR A 170 1.56 16.56 3.73
C TYR A 170 1.29 15.05 3.72
N ALA A 171 1.90 14.36 2.79
CA ALA A 171 1.87 12.90 2.70
C ALA A 171 2.99 12.24 3.53
N GLY A 172 3.62 12.99 4.44
CA GLY A 172 4.76 12.52 5.22
C GLY A 172 6.12 12.74 4.53
N GLU A 173 7.20 12.51 5.27
CA GLU A 173 8.55 12.54 4.72
C GLU A 173 8.77 11.34 3.80
N LYS A 174 9.56 11.54 2.75
CA LYS A 174 9.91 10.45 1.84
C LYS A 174 10.47 9.28 2.65
N ASN A 175 9.91 8.11 2.46
CA ASN A 175 10.41 6.90 3.11
C ASN A 175 11.77 6.51 2.50
N GLU A 176 12.84 6.72 3.25
CA GLU A 176 14.21 6.37 2.84
C GLU A 176 14.69 5.04 3.42
N LYS A 177 13.89 4.39 4.28
CA LYS A 177 14.22 3.07 4.81
C LYS A 177 14.40 2.07 3.69
N PRO A 178 15.46 1.25 3.70
CA PRO A 178 15.66 0.24 2.69
C PRO A 178 14.66 -0.92 2.89
N TYR A 179 13.98 -1.28 1.82
CA TYR A 179 13.08 -2.43 1.75
C TYR A 179 13.68 -3.50 0.85
N VAL A 180 13.85 -4.71 1.35
CA VAL A 180 14.46 -5.83 0.61
C VAL A 180 13.40 -6.84 0.22
N PHE A 181 13.16 -7.00 -1.08
CA PHE A 181 12.30 -8.02 -1.64
C PHE A 181 13.13 -9.25 -2.02
N ILE A 182 12.96 -10.34 -1.29
CA ILE A 182 13.75 -11.57 -1.48
C ILE A 182 13.01 -12.50 -2.42
N ILE A 183 13.70 -12.96 -3.46
CA ILE A 183 13.22 -13.97 -4.40
C ILE A 183 14.15 -15.19 -4.28
N ASP A 184 13.68 -16.21 -3.60
CA ASP A 184 14.42 -17.45 -3.45
C ASP A 184 14.36 -18.27 -4.75
N GLU A 185 15.50 -18.83 -5.14
CA GLU A 185 15.67 -19.61 -6.37
C GLU A 185 15.16 -18.88 -7.63
N ILE A 186 15.56 -17.63 -7.80
CA ILE A 186 15.10 -16.74 -8.87
C ILE A 186 15.24 -17.35 -10.28
N ASN A 187 16.17 -18.28 -10.48
CA ASN A 187 16.43 -18.98 -11.74
C ASN A 187 15.48 -20.14 -12.04
N ARG A 188 14.63 -20.58 -11.09
CA ARG A 188 13.62 -21.62 -11.35
C ARG A 188 12.42 -21.13 -12.13
N GLY A 189 12.17 -19.83 -12.17
CA GLY A 189 11.09 -19.21 -12.92
C GLY A 189 11.58 -18.48 -14.17
N ASN A 190 10.68 -18.28 -15.13
CA ASN A 190 10.96 -17.37 -16.24
C ASN A 190 10.74 -15.93 -15.78
N ILE A 191 11.77 -15.33 -15.21
CA ILE A 191 11.72 -13.99 -14.59
C ILE A 191 11.32 -12.92 -15.60
N SER A 192 11.77 -13.01 -16.85
CA SER A 192 11.37 -12.07 -17.90
C SER A 192 9.88 -12.13 -18.18
N LYS A 193 9.23 -13.30 -18.05
CA LYS A 193 7.78 -13.43 -18.15
C LYS A 193 7.06 -12.97 -16.88
N ILE A 194 7.66 -13.18 -15.70
CA ILE A 194 7.07 -12.78 -14.40
C ILE A 194 7.06 -11.25 -14.28
N PHE A 195 8.17 -10.58 -14.55
CA PHE A 195 8.24 -9.13 -14.52
C PHE A 195 7.65 -8.48 -15.78
N GLY A 196 7.68 -9.17 -16.93
CA GLY A 196 7.21 -8.60 -18.18
C GLY A 196 7.82 -7.25 -18.46
N GLU A 197 7.00 -6.26 -18.78
CA GLU A 197 7.38 -4.87 -18.99
C GLU A 197 7.97 -4.18 -17.76
N LEU A 198 7.66 -4.67 -16.55
CA LEU A 198 8.17 -4.11 -15.30
C LEU A 198 9.67 -4.36 -15.11
N ILE A 199 10.28 -5.22 -15.96
CA ILE A 199 11.70 -5.54 -15.89
C ILE A 199 12.58 -4.28 -16.06
N THR A 200 12.11 -3.29 -16.78
CA THR A 200 12.83 -2.01 -16.95
C THR A 200 12.75 -1.17 -15.66
N LEU A 201 11.66 -1.25 -14.92
CA LEU A 201 11.44 -0.46 -13.70
C LEU A 201 12.31 -0.92 -12.52
N ILE A 202 12.88 -2.12 -12.57
CA ILE A 202 13.79 -2.60 -11.51
C ILE A 202 15.20 -2.02 -11.63
N GLU A 203 15.56 -1.39 -12.75
CA GLU A 203 16.83 -0.67 -12.91
C GLU A 203 16.90 0.51 -11.94
N SER A 204 18.06 0.73 -11.32
CA SER A 204 18.25 1.78 -10.32
C SER A 204 17.94 3.19 -10.84
N THR A 205 18.31 3.49 -12.09
CA THR A 205 18.07 4.79 -12.73
C THR A 205 16.61 5.03 -13.09
N LYS A 206 15.80 3.97 -13.23
CA LYS A 206 14.39 4.02 -13.63
C LYS A 206 13.41 4.03 -12.45
N ARG A 207 13.94 3.99 -11.23
CA ARG A 207 13.12 4.01 -9.99
C ARG A 207 12.43 5.34 -9.81
N ALA A 208 11.31 5.32 -9.08
CA ALA A 208 10.58 6.54 -8.73
C ALA A 208 11.48 7.54 -7.99
N GLY A 209 11.46 8.80 -8.42
CA GLY A 209 12.28 9.87 -7.86
C GLY A 209 13.72 9.93 -8.35
N MET A 210 14.13 9.09 -9.32
CA MET A 210 15.41 9.17 -10.00
C MET A 210 15.32 10.03 -11.26
N GLU A 211 16.47 10.46 -11.80
CA GLU A 211 16.55 11.36 -12.96
C GLU A 211 15.86 10.78 -14.21
N GLU A 212 15.96 9.49 -14.42
CA GLU A 212 15.34 8.77 -15.53
C GLU A 212 14.11 7.97 -15.11
N ALA A 213 13.41 8.41 -14.05
CA ALA A 213 12.26 7.69 -13.52
C ALA A 213 11.26 7.28 -14.62
N ALA A 214 10.82 6.03 -14.58
CA ALA A 214 9.89 5.46 -15.53
C ALA A 214 8.69 4.84 -14.82
N SER A 215 7.59 4.74 -15.52
CA SER A 215 6.40 4.01 -15.09
C SER A 215 5.87 3.12 -16.21
N ALA A 216 5.21 2.03 -15.87
CA ALA A 216 4.49 1.17 -16.81
C ALA A 216 3.00 1.16 -16.47
N ILE A 217 2.16 1.04 -17.49
CA ILE A 217 0.72 0.90 -17.28
C ILE A 217 0.41 -0.58 -17.02
N LEU A 218 -0.15 -0.89 -15.85
CA LEU A 218 -0.50 -2.26 -15.50
C LEU A 218 -1.67 -2.75 -16.36
N PRO A 219 -1.55 -3.91 -17.04
CA PRO A 219 -2.49 -4.33 -18.09
C PRO A 219 -3.92 -4.56 -17.58
N TYR A 220 -4.09 -5.05 -16.36
CA TYR A 220 -5.41 -5.34 -15.81
C TYR A 220 -6.07 -4.16 -15.11
N SER A 221 -5.30 -3.30 -14.45
CA SER A 221 -5.84 -2.15 -13.73
C SER A 221 -5.86 -0.86 -14.55
N GLY A 222 -5.07 -0.80 -15.63
CA GLY A 222 -4.89 0.42 -16.43
C GLY A 222 -4.15 1.54 -15.69
N LYS A 223 -3.57 1.24 -14.50
CA LYS A 223 -2.93 2.25 -13.67
C LYS A 223 -1.43 2.30 -13.89
N PRO A 224 -0.81 3.49 -13.79
CA PRO A 224 0.64 3.60 -13.80
C PRO A 224 1.23 2.94 -12.55
N PHE A 225 2.36 2.30 -12.73
CA PHE A 225 3.13 1.67 -11.65
C PHE A 225 4.60 2.02 -11.82
N SER A 226 5.26 2.38 -10.74
CA SER A 226 6.71 2.59 -10.65
C SER A 226 7.27 1.87 -9.43
N VAL A 227 8.57 1.58 -9.44
CA VAL A 227 9.24 0.94 -8.31
C VAL A 227 9.93 2.02 -7.48
N PRO A 228 9.68 2.12 -6.17
CA PRO A 228 10.33 3.09 -5.29
C PRO A 228 11.85 2.94 -5.26
N SER A 229 12.57 4.05 -5.09
CA SER A 229 14.03 4.06 -5.06
C SER A 229 14.65 3.29 -3.89
N ASN A 230 13.93 3.17 -2.79
CA ASN A 230 14.33 2.47 -1.56
C ASN A 230 14.03 0.96 -1.56
N VAL A 231 13.53 0.40 -2.68
CA VAL A 231 13.29 -1.04 -2.85
C VAL A 231 14.54 -1.71 -3.40
N TYR A 232 15.01 -2.73 -2.74
CA TYR A 232 16.11 -3.60 -3.18
C TYR A 232 15.56 -4.98 -3.48
N ILE A 233 16.06 -5.61 -4.54
CA ILE A 233 15.68 -6.97 -4.92
C ILE A 233 16.89 -7.87 -4.73
N LEU A 234 16.75 -8.86 -3.86
CA LEU A 234 17.75 -9.88 -3.60
C LEU A 234 17.25 -11.22 -4.15
N GLY A 235 17.95 -11.76 -5.13
CA GLY A 235 17.66 -13.09 -5.66
C GLY A 235 18.70 -14.10 -5.19
N THR A 236 18.27 -15.26 -4.70
CA THR A 236 19.17 -16.40 -4.52
C THR A 236 19.07 -17.31 -5.73
N MET A 237 20.15 -17.99 -6.10
CA MET A 237 20.12 -19.03 -7.11
C MET A 237 21.13 -20.14 -6.82
N ASN A 238 20.74 -21.35 -7.14
CA ASN A 238 21.65 -22.49 -7.14
C ASN A 238 22.15 -22.74 -8.55
N THR A 239 23.44 -22.49 -8.80
CA THR A 239 24.06 -22.67 -10.12
C THR A 239 24.46 -24.10 -10.43
N ALA A 240 24.52 -24.97 -9.40
CA ALA A 240 24.87 -26.39 -9.56
C ALA A 240 23.76 -27.22 -10.20
N ASP A 241 22.53 -26.75 -10.19
CA ASP A 241 21.39 -27.44 -10.81
C ASP A 241 21.37 -27.19 -12.32
N ARG A 242 21.88 -28.17 -13.09
CA ARG A 242 21.94 -28.11 -14.55
C ARG A 242 20.57 -28.18 -15.25
N SER A 243 19.52 -28.46 -14.52
CA SER A 243 18.15 -28.51 -15.04
C SER A 243 17.52 -27.12 -15.18
N ILE A 244 18.16 -26.09 -14.63
CA ILE A 244 17.63 -24.74 -14.57
C ILE A 244 18.09 -23.92 -15.77
N ALA A 245 17.15 -23.21 -16.40
CA ALA A 245 17.43 -22.36 -17.55
C ALA A 245 18.47 -21.26 -17.19
N LEU A 246 19.42 -21.05 -18.09
CA LEU A 246 20.33 -19.92 -17.97
C LEU A 246 19.53 -18.62 -17.86
N MET A 247 19.88 -17.80 -16.89
CA MET A 247 19.24 -16.50 -16.68
C MET A 247 19.35 -15.64 -17.96
N ASP A 248 18.23 -15.07 -18.38
CA ASP A 248 18.13 -14.20 -19.55
C ASP A 248 19.14 -13.05 -19.49
N THR A 249 19.71 -12.70 -20.63
CA THR A 249 20.67 -11.60 -20.78
C THR A 249 20.11 -10.26 -20.30
N ALA A 250 18.81 -10.04 -20.44
CA ALA A 250 18.13 -8.83 -19.96
C ALA A 250 18.21 -8.70 -18.42
N LEU A 251 18.12 -9.80 -17.70
CA LEU A 251 18.27 -9.82 -16.24
C LEU A 251 19.73 -9.68 -15.81
N ARG A 252 20.65 -10.32 -16.51
CA ARG A 252 22.08 -10.23 -16.18
C ARG A 252 22.60 -8.80 -16.13
N ARG A 253 22.03 -7.91 -16.93
CA ARG A 253 22.41 -6.48 -16.96
C ARG A 253 21.85 -5.68 -15.78
N ARG A 254 20.82 -6.19 -15.10
CA ARG A 254 20.07 -5.50 -14.04
C ARG A 254 20.43 -5.94 -12.65
N PHE A 255 21.12 -7.07 -12.53
CA PHE A 255 21.55 -7.61 -11.25
C PHE A 255 23.08 -7.63 -11.15
N GLN A 256 23.56 -7.35 -9.95
CA GLN A 256 24.94 -7.63 -9.58
C GLN A 256 25.00 -9.06 -9.06
N PHE A 257 25.94 -9.85 -9.57
CA PHE A 257 26.12 -11.23 -9.16
C PHE A 257 27.25 -11.33 -8.15
N ILE A 258 26.95 -11.97 -7.04
CA ILE A 258 27.93 -12.28 -5.98
C ILE A 258 27.93 -13.78 -5.83
N GLU A 259 29.07 -14.40 -6.08
CA GLU A 259 29.26 -15.82 -5.88
C GLU A 259 29.52 -16.10 -4.40
N MET A 260 28.79 -17.06 -3.85
CA MET A 260 28.97 -17.52 -2.46
C MET A 260 29.49 -18.94 -2.49
N MET A 261 30.80 -19.08 -2.47
CA MET A 261 31.45 -20.38 -2.35
C MET A 261 31.35 -20.88 -0.90
N PRO A 262 31.33 -22.21 -0.70
CA PRO A 262 31.43 -22.78 0.64
C PRO A 262 32.72 -22.32 1.33
N ASP A 263 32.60 -21.68 2.49
CA ASP A 263 33.71 -21.11 3.25
C ASP A 263 33.81 -21.77 4.64
N SER A 264 34.81 -22.61 4.83
CA SER A 264 35.09 -23.30 6.12
C SER A 264 35.50 -22.33 7.21
N ASP A 265 36.04 -21.14 6.88
CA ASP A 265 36.44 -20.15 7.89
C ASP A 265 35.23 -19.56 8.64
N VAL A 266 34.04 -19.61 8.05
CA VAL A 266 32.82 -19.25 8.78
C VAL A 266 32.64 -20.17 9.99
N LEU A 267 32.82 -21.46 9.81
CA LEU A 267 32.71 -22.43 10.93
C LEU A 267 33.73 -22.15 12.04
N ARG A 268 34.96 -21.78 11.66
CA ARG A 268 36.02 -21.41 12.62
C ARG A 268 35.68 -20.13 13.37
N LYS A 269 35.14 -19.11 12.67
CA LYS A 269 34.74 -17.82 13.27
C LYS A 269 33.60 -17.94 14.28
N ILE A 270 32.67 -18.86 14.06
CA ILE A 270 31.55 -19.09 14.98
C ILE A 270 31.80 -20.20 15.98
N HIS A 271 33.03 -20.70 16.07
CA HIS A 271 33.45 -21.81 16.95
C HIS A 271 32.65 -23.11 16.76
N ALA A 272 32.22 -23.37 15.52
CA ALA A 272 31.51 -24.58 15.10
C ALA A 272 32.36 -25.48 14.20
N ASP A 273 33.69 -25.31 14.23
CA ASP A 273 34.64 -26.03 13.39
C ASP A 273 34.91 -27.46 13.86
N LYS A 274 34.50 -27.80 15.08
CA LYS A 274 34.71 -29.14 15.67
C LYS A 274 33.41 -29.71 16.25
N VAL A 275 33.20 -30.99 16.01
CA VAL A 275 32.14 -31.78 16.65
C VAL A 275 32.84 -33.01 17.26
N GLU A 276 32.93 -33.06 18.58
CA GLU A 276 33.77 -34.02 19.31
C GLU A 276 35.25 -33.94 18.84
N ASP A 277 35.80 -35.02 18.35
CA ASP A 277 37.17 -35.10 17.80
C ASP A 277 37.23 -34.82 16.28
N LEU A 278 36.09 -34.56 15.61
CA LEU A 278 36.01 -34.35 14.19
C LEU A 278 36.18 -32.86 13.83
N ASP A 279 37.19 -32.53 13.02
CA ASP A 279 37.36 -31.21 12.42
C ASP A 279 36.43 -31.08 11.19
N VAL A 280 35.27 -30.48 11.42
CA VAL A 280 34.24 -30.30 10.41
C VAL A 280 34.66 -29.28 9.34
N ALA A 281 35.45 -28.27 9.73
CA ALA A 281 35.96 -27.29 8.79
C ALA A 281 36.95 -27.90 7.81
N ALA A 282 37.90 -28.71 8.31
CA ALA A 282 38.85 -29.43 7.47
C ALA A 282 38.16 -30.50 6.57
N MET A 283 37.08 -31.09 7.06
CA MET A 283 36.27 -32.03 6.27
C MET A 283 35.55 -31.28 5.11
N LEU A 284 35.00 -30.10 5.38
CA LEU A 284 34.36 -29.28 4.37
C LEU A 284 35.36 -28.85 3.31
N ASP A 285 36.56 -28.43 3.69
CA ASP A 285 37.63 -28.08 2.74
C ASP A 285 37.94 -29.23 1.79
N LYS A 286 38.08 -30.46 2.35
CA LYS A 286 38.33 -31.66 1.52
C LYS A 286 37.21 -32.07 0.62
N ILE A 287 35.97 -31.82 1.03
CA ILE A 287 34.80 -32.06 0.17
C ILE A 287 34.82 -31.08 -0.99
N ASN A 288 35.06 -29.79 -0.71
CA ASN A 288 35.10 -28.74 -1.75
C ASN A 288 36.22 -29.02 -2.77
N GLU A 289 37.42 -29.42 -2.35
CA GLU A 289 38.50 -29.80 -3.25
C GLU A 289 38.17 -30.99 -4.18
N ARG A 290 37.19 -31.83 -3.84
CA ARG A 290 36.77 -32.98 -4.66
C ARG A 290 35.62 -32.68 -5.60
N ILE A 291 34.88 -31.60 -5.32
CA ILE A 291 33.71 -31.21 -6.12
C ILE A 291 34.11 -30.22 -7.22
N THR A 292 35.11 -29.38 -7.00
CA THR A 292 35.70 -28.48 -7.98
C THR A 292 36.59 -29.22 -8.95
#